data_1c739f668fd131819d517a1817b2d5a6
#
_entry.id   1c739f668fd131819d517a1817b2d5a6
#
_cell.length_a   1.000
_cell.length_b   1.000
_cell.length_c   1.000
_cell.angle_alpha   90.00
_cell.angle_beta   90.00
_cell.angle_gamma   90.00
#
_symmetry.space_group_name_H-M   'P 1'
#
loop_
_entity.id
_entity.type
_entity.pdbx_description
1 polymer ?
#
loop_
_entity_poly.entity_id
_entity_poly.type
_entity_poly.pdbx_seq_one_letter_code
_entity_poly.pdbx_strand_id
1 'polypeptide(L)'
;ELFDYQKENVCVTEREATIMYAGMLIDTNYFRTRVGTRTFQAAAKLKEMQANVSEAYKYLEDDYDTTLTKLSITQTAYRYGENILIAFGRQDKIYSRTLLAKAGNELLGISGVKAVFTVGRTGKEEVSISARSTRDVNVQLIMEKLGGGGHFSMAACQLKYEDVTI
;
A
#
# COMPACT_ATOMS: atom_id res chain seq x y z
N GLU A 1 -23.88 -1.83 1.78
CA GLU A 1 -24.90 -0.86 1.32
C GLU A 1 -25.56 -1.31 0.00
N LEU A 2 -24.84 -1.56 -1.09
CA LEU A 2 -25.45 -2.02 -2.36
C LEU A 2 -26.29 -3.29 -2.17
N PHE A 3 -25.81 -4.26 -1.41
CA PHE A 3 -26.56 -5.49 -1.08
C PHE A 3 -27.79 -5.23 -0.22
N ASP A 4 -27.79 -4.19 0.62
CA ASP A 4 -28.94 -3.84 1.46
C ASP A 4 -30.05 -3.15 0.65
N TYR A 5 -29.71 -2.56 -0.51
CA TYR A 5 -30.68 -1.94 -1.42
C TYR A 5 -31.29 -2.91 -2.44
N GLN A 6 -30.64 -4.03 -2.71
CA GLN A 6 -31.20 -5.04 -3.62
C GLN A 6 -32.28 -5.83 -2.93
N LYS A 7 -33.52 -5.67 -3.42
CA LYS A 7 -34.71 -6.39 -2.94
C LYS A 7 -34.74 -7.87 -3.37
N GLU A 8 -33.88 -8.28 -4.28
CA GLU A 8 -33.75 -9.66 -4.73
C GLU A 8 -32.62 -10.35 -3.95
N ASN A 9 -32.83 -11.64 -3.63
CA ASN A 9 -31.88 -12.44 -2.86
C ASN A 9 -30.53 -12.58 -3.58
N VAL A 10 -29.67 -11.61 -3.42
CA VAL A 10 -28.25 -11.76 -3.82
C VAL A 10 -27.61 -12.68 -2.81
N CYS A 11 -27.42 -13.93 -3.20
CA CYS A 11 -26.68 -14.89 -2.39
C CYS A 11 -25.17 -14.66 -2.62
N VAL A 12 -24.51 -14.06 -1.65
CA VAL A 12 -23.04 -13.94 -1.62
C VAL A 12 -22.48 -15.23 -1.07
N THR A 13 -21.63 -15.90 -1.84
CA THR A 13 -20.95 -17.12 -1.39
C THR A 13 -19.86 -16.79 -0.35
N GLU A 14 -19.49 -17.76 0.47
CA GLU A 14 -18.37 -17.64 1.43
C GLU A 14 -17.11 -17.12 0.76
N ARG A 15 -16.77 -17.64 -0.44
CA ARG A 15 -15.59 -17.24 -1.20
C ARG A 15 -15.66 -15.78 -1.64
N GLU A 16 -16.79 -15.31 -2.13
CA GLU A 16 -16.97 -13.91 -2.54
C GLU A 16 -16.89 -12.98 -1.32
N ALA A 17 -17.53 -13.33 -0.22
CA ALA A 17 -17.42 -12.58 1.03
C ALA A 17 -15.96 -12.52 1.53
N THR A 18 -15.21 -13.62 1.41
CA THR A 18 -13.79 -13.69 1.78
C THR A 18 -12.93 -12.79 0.90
N ILE A 19 -13.15 -12.79 -0.42
CA ILE A 19 -12.43 -11.91 -1.37
C ILE A 19 -12.77 -10.45 -1.09
N MET A 20 -14.03 -10.11 -0.84
CA MET A 20 -14.44 -8.75 -0.47
C MET A 20 -13.79 -8.29 0.83
N TYR A 21 -13.66 -9.19 1.81
CA TYR A 21 -12.97 -8.91 3.07
C TYR A 21 -11.47 -8.64 2.83
N ALA A 22 -10.82 -9.44 1.98
CA ALA A 22 -9.42 -9.21 1.58
C ALA A 22 -9.24 -7.85 0.88
N GLY A 23 -10.15 -7.46 -0.01
CA GLY A 23 -10.17 -6.13 -0.63
C GLY A 23 -10.26 -5.01 0.41
N MET A 24 -11.11 -5.19 1.43
CA MET A 24 -11.21 -4.23 2.54
C MET A 24 -9.91 -4.12 3.34
N LEU A 25 -9.22 -5.24 3.60
CA LEU A 25 -7.92 -5.23 4.27
C LEU A 25 -6.87 -4.43 3.49
N ILE A 26 -6.83 -4.60 2.16
CA ILE A 26 -5.91 -3.82 1.29
C ILE A 26 -6.22 -2.34 1.37
N ASP A 27 -7.49 -1.96 1.16
CA ASP A 27 -7.89 -0.55 1.07
C ASP A 27 -7.70 0.20 2.39
N THR A 28 -7.86 -0.48 3.50
CA THR A 28 -7.71 0.10 4.85
C THR A 28 -6.33 -0.09 5.44
N ASN A 29 -5.38 -0.66 4.70
CA ASN A 29 -4.08 -1.09 5.24
C ASN A 29 -4.25 -1.86 6.55
N TYR A 30 -4.99 -2.97 6.50
CA TYR A 30 -5.29 -3.83 7.65
C TYR A 30 -5.98 -3.08 8.80
N PHE A 31 -6.99 -2.27 8.48
CA PHE A 31 -7.73 -1.41 9.42
C PHE A 31 -6.88 -0.34 10.13
N ARG A 32 -5.72 0.03 9.56
CA ARG A 32 -4.87 1.10 10.12
C ARG A 32 -5.21 2.49 9.58
N THR A 33 -5.74 2.57 8.36
CA THR A 33 -6.03 3.85 7.69
C THR A 33 -7.40 3.83 7.04
N ARG A 34 -8.00 5.00 6.84
CA ARG A 34 -9.31 5.18 6.17
C ARG A 34 -10.45 4.35 6.78
N VAL A 35 -10.46 4.23 8.11
CA VAL A 35 -11.39 3.41 8.86
C VAL A 35 -12.39 4.28 9.60
N GLY A 36 -13.66 3.96 9.47
CA GLY A 36 -14.76 4.55 10.23
C GLY A 36 -15.72 3.48 10.71
N THR A 37 -16.74 3.88 11.46
CA THR A 37 -17.76 2.94 11.97
C THR A 37 -18.38 2.08 10.87
N ARG A 38 -18.64 2.66 9.69
CA ARG A 38 -19.20 1.92 8.54
C ARG A 38 -18.24 0.84 8.02
N THR A 39 -16.93 1.03 8.13
CA THR A 39 -15.94 0.02 7.72
C THR A 39 -16.08 -1.23 8.60
N PHE A 40 -16.21 -1.05 9.91
CA PHE A 40 -16.40 -2.17 10.83
C PHE A 40 -17.77 -2.84 10.67
N GLN A 41 -18.82 -2.06 10.42
CA GLN A 41 -20.15 -2.62 10.09
C GLN A 41 -20.10 -3.46 8.81
N ALA A 42 -19.39 -3.00 7.76
CA ALA A 42 -19.21 -3.77 6.54
C ALA A 42 -18.40 -5.05 6.79
N ALA A 43 -17.35 -4.99 7.61
CA ALA A 43 -16.57 -6.16 7.99
C ALA A 43 -17.43 -7.19 8.77
N ALA A 44 -18.26 -6.73 9.71
CA ALA A 44 -19.19 -7.57 10.43
C ALA A 44 -20.21 -8.24 9.47
N LYS A 45 -20.76 -7.47 8.53
CA LYS A 45 -21.68 -7.99 7.52
C LYS A 45 -21.05 -9.09 6.66
N LEU A 46 -19.81 -8.90 6.21
CA LEU A 46 -19.09 -9.91 5.47
C LEU A 46 -18.84 -11.16 6.32
N LYS A 47 -18.60 -11.01 7.61
CA LYS A 47 -18.46 -12.14 8.54
C LYS A 47 -19.79 -12.89 8.75
N GLU A 48 -20.91 -12.19 8.80
CA GLU A 48 -22.26 -12.81 8.79
C GLU A 48 -22.50 -13.62 7.50
N MET A 49 -21.98 -13.15 6.36
CA MET A 49 -21.95 -13.86 5.07
C MET A 49 -20.89 -14.96 5.00
N GLN A 50 -20.37 -15.42 6.15
CA GLN A 50 -19.40 -16.50 6.29
C GLN A 50 -18.01 -16.21 5.74
N ALA A 51 -17.59 -14.94 5.56
CA ALA A 51 -16.23 -14.62 5.15
C ALA A 51 -15.21 -15.29 6.07
N ASN A 52 -14.25 -16.01 5.46
CA ASN A 52 -13.13 -16.64 6.16
C ASN A 52 -12.01 -15.63 6.31
N VAL A 53 -11.93 -15.01 7.49
CA VAL A 53 -10.94 -13.96 7.79
C VAL A 53 -9.51 -14.47 7.66
N SER A 54 -9.22 -15.68 8.15
CA SER A 54 -7.87 -16.25 8.07
C SER A 54 -7.44 -16.49 6.62
N GLU A 55 -8.36 -16.93 5.76
CA GLU A 55 -8.10 -17.11 4.34
C GLU A 55 -7.92 -15.77 3.62
N ALA A 56 -8.68 -14.76 3.98
CA ALA A 56 -8.51 -13.40 3.46
C ALA A 56 -7.10 -12.85 3.74
N TYR A 57 -6.56 -13.10 4.93
CA TYR A 57 -5.16 -12.74 5.25
C TYR A 57 -4.16 -13.54 4.40
N LYS A 58 -4.38 -14.86 4.20
CA LYS A 58 -3.51 -15.70 3.36
C LYS A 58 -3.42 -15.19 1.91
N TYR A 59 -4.51 -14.67 1.35
CA TYR A 59 -4.48 -14.08 0.00
C TYR A 59 -3.55 -12.85 -0.10
N LEU A 60 -3.19 -12.25 1.02
CA LEU A 60 -2.36 -11.03 1.08
C LEU A 60 -0.93 -11.31 1.56
N GLU A 61 -0.60 -12.55 1.91
CA GLU A 61 0.73 -12.95 2.33
C GLU A 61 1.72 -12.79 1.17
N ASP A 62 2.89 -12.30 1.49
CA ASP A 62 4.01 -12.29 0.57
C ASP A 62 4.72 -13.65 0.60
N ASP A 63 5.17 -14.12 -0.55
CA ASP A 63 6.10 -15.26 -0.60
C ASP A 63 7.47 -14.90 0.01
N TYR A 64 8.30 -15.92 0.21
CA TYR A 64 9.61 -15.77 0.84
C TYR A 64 10.51 -14.78 0.09
N ASP A 65 10.60 -14.89 -1.25
CA ASP A 65 11.47 -14.04 -2.07
C ASP A 65 10.99 -12.58 -2.09
N THR A 66 9.67 -12.38 -2.17
CA THR A 66 9.04 -11.07 -2.05
C THR A 66 9.34 -10.46 -0.68
N THR A 67 9.24 -11.24 0.40
CA THR A 67 9.56 -10.80 1.76
C THR A 67 11.02 -10.38 1.89
N LEU A 68 11.96 -11.20 1.42
CA LEU A 68 13.40 -10.87 1.45
C LEU A 68 13.71 -9.62 0.62
N THR A 69 13.08 -9.50 -0.55
CA THR A 69 13.29 -8.34 -1.41
C THR A 69 12.75 -7.07 -0.75
N LYS A 70 11.60 -7.13 -0.11
CA LYS A 70 11.03 -6.04 0.66
C LYS A 70 11.96 -5.64 1.82
N LEU A 71 12.45 -6.60 2.58
CA LEU A 71 13.42 -6.37 3.66
C LEU A 71 14.70 -5.69 3.14
N SER A 72 15.20 -6.10 1.98
CA SER A 72 16.39 -5.46 1.38
C SER A 72 16.17 -3.98 1.06
N ILE A 73 14.95 -3.58 0.71
CA ILE A 73 14.60 -2.16 0.51
C ILE A 73 14.49 -1.44 1.85
N THR A 74 13.79 -2.02 2.81
CA THR A 74 13.55 -1.39 4.11
C THR A 74 14.86 -1.17 4.89
N GLN A 75 15.85 -2.05 4.73
CA GLN A 75 17.18 -1.92 5.34
C GLN A 75 17.99 -0.72 4.83
N THR A 76 17.70 -0.22 3.62
CA THR A 76 18.37 0.98 3.08
C THR A 76 17.79 2.27 3.61
N ALA A 77 16.71 2.19 4.41
CA ALA A 77 16.02 3.38 4.88
C ALA A 77 16.92 4.28 5.72
N TYR A 78 17.00 5.53 5.33
CA TYR A 78 17.63 6.56 6.14
C TYR A 78 16.64 7.67 6.47
N ARG A 79 16.92 8.39 7.54
CA ARG A 79 16.09 9.48 8.03
C ARG A 79 16.44 10.79 7.34
N TYR A 80 15.44 11.44 6.77
CA TYR A 80 15.53 12.79 6.24
C TYR A 80 14.72 13.73 7.14
N GLY A 81 15.42 14.62 7.83
CA GLY A 81 14.81 15.41 8.90
C GLY A 81 14.35 14.54 10.08
N GLU A 82 13.30 14.95 10.77
CA GLU A 82 12.84 14.27 11.99
C GLU A 82 11.90 13.08 11.72
N ASN A 83 11.04 13.21 10.71
CA ASN A 83 9.85 12.37 10.57
C ASN A 83 9.69 11.73 9.17
N ILE A 84 10.70 11.83 8.31
CA ILE A 84 10.67 11.30 6.94
C ILE A 84 11.71 10.19 6.82
N LEU A 85 11.34 9.09 6.15
CA LEU A 85 12.25 8.05 5.72
C LEU A 85 12.32 7.99 4.19
N ILE A 86 13.52 7.76 3.68
CA ILE A 86 13.75 7.48 2.26
C ILE A 86 14.48 6.14 2.19
N ALA A 87 13.99 5.23 1.34
CA ALA A 87 14.58 3.91 1.14
C ALA A 87 14.76 3.64 -0.36
N PHE A 88 15.81 2.91 -0.70
CA PHE A 88 16.18 2.62 -2.07
C PHE A 88 16.20 1.12 -2.35
N GLY A 89 15.66 0.73 -3.50
CA GLY A 89 16.00 -0.54 -4.10
C GLY A 89 17.44 -0.53 -4.65
N ARG A 90 18.04 -1.71 -4.77
CA ARG A 90 19.35 -1.87 -5.41
C ARG A 90 19.27 -1.46 -6.88
N GLN A 91 20.32 -0.82 -7.39
CA GLN A 91 20.37 -0.33 -8.77
C GLN A 91 20.39 -1.45 -9.83
N ASP A 92 20.92 -2.61 -9.48
CA ASP A 92 21.03 -3.80 -10.34
C ASP A 92 19.74 -4.62 -10.44
N LYS A 93 18.68 -4.26 -9.69
CA LYS A 93 17.40 -4.97 -9.67
C LYS A 93 16.24 -4.12 -10.20
N ILE A 94 15.28 -4.80 -10.80
CA ILE A 94 13.98 -4.22 -11.21
C ILE A 94 12.93 -4.70 -10.21
N TYR A 95 12.13 -3.76 -9.72
CA TYR A 95 11.10 -4.00 -8.71
C TYR A 95 9.71 -3.76 -9.28
N SER A 96 8.71 -4.45 -8.75
CA SER A 96 7.32 -4.05 -9.00
C SER A 96 6.97 -2.79 -8.21
N ARG A 97 6.11 -1.94 -8.78
CA ARG A 97 5.59 -0.76 -8.08
C ARG A 97 4.88 -1.13 -6.78
N THR A 98 4.19 -2.28 -6.80
CA THR A 98 3.51 -2.83 -5.62
C THR A 98 4.49 -3.15 -4.49
N LEU A 99 5.67 -3.71 -4.82
CA LEU A 99 6.67 -4.04 -3.82
C LEU A 99 7.25 -2.79 -3.15
N LEU A 100 7.54 -1.74 -3.94
CA LEU A 100 7.96 -0.44 -3.40
C LEU A 100 6.89 0.13 -2.47
N ALA A 101 5.62 0.03 -2.87
CA ALA A 101 4.50 0.48 -2.04
C ALA A 101 4.38 -0.30 -0.73
N LYS A 102 4.55 -1.63 -0.75
CA LYS A 102 4.53 -2.49 0.44
C LYS A 102 5.68 -2.14 1.39
N ALA A 103 6.90 -1.96 0.88
CA ALA A 103 8.04 -1.51 1.68
C ALA A 103 7.78 -0.14 2.34
N GLY A 104 7.20 0.79 1.60
CA GLY A 104 6.80 2.10 2.13
C GLY A 104 5.76 2.02 3.26
N ASN A 105 4.76 1.16 3.13
CA ASN A 105 3.75 0.93 4.16
C ASN A 105 4.35 0.34 5.45
N GLU A 106 5.33 -0.56 5.30
CA GLU A 106 6.02 -1.16 6.44
C GLU A 106 6.84 -0.13 7.22
N LEU A 107 7.63 0.69 6.53
CA LEU A 107 8.41 1.77 7.13
C LEU A 107 7.53 2.86 7.76
N LEU A 108 6.35 3.14 7.17
CA LEU A 108 5.40 4.10 7.75
C LEU A 108 4.82 3.61 9.09
N GLY A 109 4.89 2.31 9.38
CA GLY A 109 4.50 1.73 10.66
C GLY A 109 5.45 2.04 11.82
N ILE A 110 6.63 2.62 11.55
CA ILE A 110 7.61 2.98 12.57
C ILE A 110 7.15 4.22 13.34
N SER A 111 7.25 4.17 14.66
CA SER A 111 6.85 5.28 15.53
C SER A 111 7.58 6.58 15.18
N GLY A 112 6.82 7.68 15.08
CA GLY A 112 7.34 9.01 14.75
C GLY A 112 7.55 9.27 13.26
N VAL A 113 7.40 8.26 12.38
CA VAL A 113 7.48 8.45 10.93
C VAL A 113 6.17 9.01 10.40
N LYS A 114 6.25 10.11 9.66
CA LYS A 114 5.10 10.80 9.05
C LYS A 114 5.00 10.62 7.54
N ALA A 115 6.13 10.43 6.87
CA ALA A 115 6.18 10.15 5.44
C ALA A 115 7.34 9.22 5.09
N VAL A 116 7.13 8.43 4.04
CA VAL A 116 8.11 7.48 3.50
C VAL A 116 8.13 7.58 1.99
N PHE A 117 9.31 7.62 1.43
CA PHE A 117 9.56 7.55 -0.01
C PHE A 117 10.41 6.33 -0.31
N THR A 118 9.89 5.43 -1.13
CA THR A 118 10.63 4.25 -1.59
C THR A 118 10.93 4.40 -3.07
N VAL A 119 12.20 4.33 -3.42
CA VAL A 119 12.71 4.56 -4.77
C VAL A 119 13.29 3.26 -5.32
N GLY A 120 12.97 2.92 -6.56
CA GLY A 120 13.54 1.73 -7.19
C GLY A 120 13.30 1.71 -8.69
N ARG A 121 14.17 1.00 -9.40
CA ARG A 121 13.99 0.75 -10.84
C ARG A 121 12.77 -0.15 -11.05
N THR A 122 11.86 0.26 -11.93
CA THR A 122 10.67 -0.50 -12.31
C THR A 122 10.69 -0.92 -13.78
N GLY A 123 11.73 -0.51 -14.48
CA GLY A 123 12.01 -0.86 -15.86
C GLY A 123 13.48 -0.62 -16.22
N LYS A 124 13.86 -0.93 -17.46
CA LYS A 124 15.26 -0.69 -17.92
C LYS A 124 15.62 0.79 -17.86
N GLU A 125 14.69 1.65 -18.23
CA GLU A 125 14.84 3.10 -18.32
C GLU A 125 13.87 3.85 -17.40
N GLU A 126 13.27 3.16 -16.43
CA GLU A 126 12.28 3.71 -15.53
C GLU A 126 12.66 3.52 -14.07
N VAL A 127 12.54 4.61 -13.30
CA VAL A 127 12.59 4.63 -11.85
C VAL A 127 11.23 5.05 -11.32
N SER A 128 10.70 4.33 -10.36
CA SER A 128 9.48 4.73 -9.67
C SER A 128 9.78 5.16 -8.25
N ILE A 129 9.05 6.18 -7.81
CA ILE A 129 9.00 6.60 -6.42
C ILE A 129 7.60 6.31 -5.90
N SER A 130 7.50 5.52 -4.85
CA SER A 130 6.24 5.33 -4.12
C SER A 130 6.29 6.13 -2.83
N ALA A 131 5.32 7.00 -2.62
CA ALA A 131 5.21 7.85 -1.44
C ALA A 131 4.02 7.42 -0.57
N ARG A 132 4.26 7.33 0.71
CA ARG A 132 3.27 7.00 1.75
C ARG A 132 3.37 8.00 2.88
N SER A 133 2.24 8.39 3.45
CA SER A 133 2.25 9.30 4.61
C SER A 133 1.08 9.08 5.54
N THR A 134 1.23 9.63 6.74
CA THR A 134 0.13 9.90 7.65
C THR A 134 -0.67 11.12 7.16
N ARG A 135 -1.69 11.53 7.93
CA ARG A 135 -2.48 12.73 7.58
C ARG A 135 -1.71 14.06 7.75
N ASP A 136 -0.48 14.02 8.25
CA ASP A 136 0.31 15.23 8.50
C ASP A 136 1.09 15.74 7.28
N VAL A 137 1.32 14.86 6.28
CA VAL A 137 2.12 15.18 5.10
C VAL A 137 1.33 14.88 3.82
N ASN A 138 1.14 15.87 2.98
CA ASN A 138 0.51 15.70 1.67
C ASN A 138 1.55 15.25 0.64
N VAL A 139 1.66 13.93 0.44
CA VAL A 139 2.61 13.36 -0.55
C VAL A 139 2.12 13.50 -1.99
N GLN A 140 0.83 13.75 -2.21
CA GLN A 140 0.28 14.00 -3.54
C GLN A 140 0.95 15.23 -4.18
N LEU A 141 0.98 16.36 -3.47
CA LEU A 141 1.59 17.59 -3.97
C LEU A 141 3.09 17.43 -4.28
N ILE A 142 3.78 16.56 -3.53
CA ILE A 142 5.19 16.29 -3.78
C ILE A 142 5.34 15.48 -5.08
N MET A 143 4.56 14.44 -5.25
CA MET A 143 4.63 13.59 -6.45
C MET A 143 4.14 14.32 -7.71
N GLU A 144 3.15 15.19 -7.61
CA GLU A 144 2.68 16.03 -8.73
C GLU A 144 3.79 16.94 -9.26
N LYS A 145 4.66 17.49 -8.39
CA LYS A 145 5.83 18.28 -8.82
C LYS A 145 6.86 17.47 -9.59
N LEU A 146 6.85 16.14 -9.43
CA LEU A 146 7.70 15.21 -10.16
C LEU A 146 6.98 14.57 -11.36
N GLY A 147 5.84 15.13 -11.77
CA GLY A 147 5.05 14.61 -12.89
C GLY A 147 4.24 13.36 -12.59
N GLY A 148 4.10 13.01 -11.32
CA GLY A 148 3.30 11.89 -10.84
C GLY A 148 1.93 12.34 -10.33
N GLY A 149 1.37 11.58 -9.37
CA GLY A 149 0.08 11.88 -8.76
C GLY A 149 -0.36 10.84 -7.74
N GLY A 150 -1.58 10.97 -7.29
CA GLY A 150 -2.19 10.06 -6.32
C GLY A 150 -3.19 10.76 -5.42
N HIS A 151 -3.17 10.37 -4.16
CA HIS A 151 -4.00 10.95 -3.10
C HIS A 151 -3.13 11.54 -1.99
N PHE A 152 -3.74 12.27 -1.08
CA PHE A 152 -3.07 12.96 0.02
C PHE A 152 -1.99 12.09 0.72
N SER A 153 -2.32 10.84 1.08
CA SER A 153 -1.45 9.95 1.86
C SER A 153 -0.79 8.83 1.04
N MET A 154 -1.11 8.72 -0.24
CA MET A 154 -0.58 7.69 -1.14
C MET A 154 -0.44 8.26 -2.54
N ALA A 155 0.79 8.41 -3.00
CA ALA A 155 1.09 8.93 -4.31
C ALA A 155 2.32 8.24 -4.90
N ALA A 156 2.55 8.42 -6.18
CA ALA A 156 3.71 7.87 -6.87
C ALA A 156 4.09 8.72 -8.09
N CYS A 157 5.32 8.61 -8.53
CA CYS A 157 5.75 9.11 -9.83
C CYS A 157 6.67 8.11 -10.53
N GLN A 158 6.77 8.26 -11.84
CA GLN A 158 7.72 7.53 -12.68
C GLN A 158 8.62 8.56 -13.36
N LEU A 159 9.91 8.30 -13.32
CA LEU A 159 10.95 9.13 -13.88
C LEU A 159 11.77 8.31 -14.87
N LYS A 160 12.35 8.96 -15.87
CA LYS A 160 13.34 8.29 -16.69
C LYS A 160 14.62 8.09 -15.87
N TYR A 161 15.29 6.96 -16.10
CA TYR A 161 16.49 6.60 -15.35
C TYR A 161 17.62 7.64 -15.54
N GLU A 162 17.71 8.23 -16.73
CA GLU A 162 18.70 9.28 -17.06
C GLU A 162 18.48 10.60 -16.29
N ASP A 163 17.25 10.85 -15.81
CA ASP A 163 16.90 12.05 -15.06
C ASP A 163 17.17 11.91 -13.55
N VAL A 164 17.56 10.70 -13.10
CA VAL A 164 17.79 10.40 -11.68
C VAL A 164 19.28 10.24 -11.42
N THR A 165 19.90 11.28 -10.87
CA THR A 165 21.27 11.21 -10.35
C THR A 165 21.22 10.65 -8.94
N ILE A 166 21.78 9.47 -8.74
CA ILE A 166 21.91 8.81 -7.43
C ILE A 166 23.34 8.91 -6.95
#